data_3495cf0dd56e5c7808075a3ea641c04e
#
_entry.id   3495cf0dd56e5c7808075a3ea641c04e
#
_cell.length_a   1.000
_cell.length_b   1.000
_cell.length_c   1.000
_cell.angle_alpha   90.00
_cell.angle_beta   90.00
_cell.angle_gamma   90.00
#
_symmetry.space_group_name_H-M   'P 1'
#
loop_
_entity.id
_entity.type
_entity.pdbx_description
1 polymer ?
#
loop_
_entity_poly.entity_id
_entity_poly.type
_entity_poly.pdbx_seq_one_letter_code
_entity_poly.pdbx_strand_id
1 'polypeptide(L)'
;MKEYNLFGFLVEIDEAVTKDWYAKAAEWGCDCGDCRHFVALAKKRELPSPVLDLLDQFGIAPEKSTYVCEMITEEHTVLYQFSYRMAGNILKDIGEEKNDFGWGAGYCVHEPYPYGAPGFPEPHFDLEFWVRLPKAYKYSDIADFLMQGREIEFVYKGRECAITNHTKRWWFYDGVEQVEVCEFSDFQQLVNKVAEYPVDDRSVQAIFDEGLYEKVSIL
;
A
#
# COMPACT_ATOMS: atom_id res chain seq x y z
N MET A 1 -21.38 22.39 11.67
CA MET A 1 -20.77 21.13 12.14
C MET A 1 -21.87 20.11 12.40
N LYS A 2 -21.58 18.85 12.28
CA LYS A 2 -22.52 17.75 12.45
C LYS A 2 -21.86 16.65 13.28
N GLU A 3 -22.63 16.04 14.18
CA GLU A 3 -22.15 14.98 15.06
C GLU A 3 -22.08 13.64 14.32
N TYR A 4 -21.02 12.90 14.59
CA TYR A 4 -20.76 11.55 14.08
C TYR A 4 -20.30 10.65 15.22
N ASN A 5 -20.68 9.40 15.11
CA ASN A 5 -20.10 8.34 15.92
C ASN A 5 -19.13 7.56 15.04
N LEU A 6 -17.83 7.83 15.21
CA LEU A 6 -16.78 7.20 14.42
C LEU A 6 -15.95 6.29 15.33
N PHE A 7 -16.14 5.00 15.17
CA PHE A 7 -15.29 4.00 15.80
C PHE A 7 -15.15 4.14 17.34
N GLY A 8 -16.21 4.43 18.05
CA GLY A 8 -16.17 4.60 19.49
C GLY A 8 -15.85 6.02 19.98
N PHE A 9 -15.77 6.99 19.05
CA PHE A 9 -15.64 8.40 19.39
C PHE A 9 -16.84 9.19 18.89
N LEU A 10 -17.41 10.01 19.78
CA LEU A 10 -18.33 11.07 19.35
C LEU A 10 -17.53 12.27 18.93
N VAL A 11 -17.67 12.66 17.68
CA VAL A 11 -16.96 13.79 17.08
C VAL A 11 -17.94 14.75 16.44
N GLU A 12 -17.55 16.00 16.33
CA GLU A 12 -18.26 17.02 15.56
C GLU A 12 -17.40 17.42 14.37
N ILE A 13 -17.94 17.30 13.14
CA ILE A 13 -17.19 17.55 11.90
C ILE A 13 -17.86 18.65 11.09
N ASP A 14 -17.04 19.55 10.57
CA ASP A 14 -17.41 20.48 9.50
C ASP A 14 -17.06 19.83 8.14
N GLU A 15 -18.05 19.15 7.56
CA GLU A 15 -17.89 18.47 6.27
C GLU A 15 -17.48 19.43 5.15
N ALA A 16 -18.02 20.66 5.15
CA ALA A 16 -17.76 21.63 4.09
C ALA A 16 -16.30 22.10 4.14
N VAL A 17 -15.81 22.44 5.33
CA VAL A 17 -14.42 22.87 5.54
C VAL A 17 -13.45 21.73 5.24
N THR A 18 -13.73 20.52 5.73
CA THR A 18 -12.91 19.33 5.45
C THR A 18 -12.81 19.09 3.94
N LYS A 19 -13.94 19.01 3.25
CA LYS A 19 -14.00 18.76 1.81
C LYS A 19 -13.32 19.85 0.99
N ASP A 20 -13.51 21.13 1.35
CA ASP A 20 -12.90 22.26 0.64
C ASP A 20 -11.37 22.26 0.76
N TRP A 21 -10.86 21.90 1.95
CA TRP A 21 -9.41 21.76 2.15
C TRP A 21 -8.84 20.63 1.31
N TYR A 22 -9.42 19.43 1.36
CA TYR A 22 -8.94 18.26 0.60
C TYR A 22 -9.06 18.46 -0.92
N ALA A 23 -10.04 19.23 -1.39
CA ALA A 23 -10.12 19.57 -2.81
C ALA A 23 -8.88 20.31 -3.33
N LYS A 24 -8.20 21.07 -2.45
CA LYS A 24 -7.02 21.89 -2.77
C LYS A 24 -5.71 21.27 -2.30
N ALA A 25 -5.76 20.32 -1.38
CA ALA A 25 -4.58 19.69 -0.81
C ALA A 25 -3.79 18.90 -1.87
N ALA A 26 -2.47 18.92 -1.72
CA ALA A 26 -1.59 18.02 -2.46
C ALA A 26 -1.68 16.58 -1.90
N GLU A 27 -1.14 15.64 -2.66
CA GLU A 27 -0.88 14.29 -2.16
C GLU A 27 0.16 14.32 -1.03
N TRP A 28 0.25 13.22 -0.26
CA TRP A 28 1.30 13.06 0.73
C TRP A 28 2.69 13.26 0.12
N GLY A 29 3.46 14.18 0.68
CA GLY A 29 4.67 14.70 0.06
C GLY A 29 5.98 13.98 0.40
N CYS A 30 5.95 12.89 1.18
CA CYS A 30 7.15 12.10 1.45
C CYS A 30 7.51 11.20 0.26
N ASP A 31 8.78 11.28 -0.20
CA ASP A 31 9.27 10.54 -1.37
C ASP A 31 10.10 9.29 -1.00
N CYS A 32 10.04 8.81 0.24
CA CYS A 32 10.64 7.53 0.60
C CYS A 32 9.86 6.36 -0.01
N GLY A 33 10.52 5.18 -0.11
CA GLY A 33 9.94 4.00 -0.76
C GLY A 33 8.59 3.60 -0.20
N ASP A 34 8.47 3.58 1.13
CA ASP A 34 7.26 3.13 1.83
C ASP A 34 6.09 4.08 1.65
N CYS A 35 6.33 5.39 1.75
CA CYS A 35 5.30 6.39 1.51
C CYS A 35 4.82 6.36 0.05
N ARG A 36 5.72 6.22 -0.92
CA ARG A 36 5.35 6.06 -2.35
C ARG A 36 4.50 4.82 -2.58
N HIS A 37 4.84 3.71 -1.92
CA HIS A 37 4.06 2.48 -2.01
C HIS A 37 2.65 2.67 -1.43
N PHE A 38 2.53 3.24 -0.24
CA PHE A 38 1.22 3.57 0.35
C PHE A 38 0.38 4.44 -0.60
N VAL A 39 0.96 5.53 -1.12
CA VAL A 39 0.26 6.44 -2.05
C VAL A 39 -0.19 5.71 -3.33
N ALA A 40 0.62 4.79 -3.85
CA ALA A 40 0.25 3.99 -5.02
C ALA A 40 -0.96 3.08 -4.74
N LEU A 41 -1.01 2.40 -3.58
CA LEU A 41 -2.15 1.60 -3.15
C LEU A 41 -3.40 2.47 -2.92
N ALA A 42 -3.22 3.62 -2.28
CA ALA A 42 -4.31 4.57 -2.03
C ALA A 42 -4.95 5.08 -3.34
N LYS A 43 -4.13 5.44 -4.35
CA LYS A 43 -4.60 5.84 -5.69
C LYS A 43 -5.37 4.73 -6.41
N LYS A 44 -4.93 3.49 -6.27
CA LYS A 44 -5.62 2.31 -6.82
C LYS A 44 -6.86 1.92 -6.01
N ARG A 45 -7.13 2.62 -4.89
CA ARG A 45 -8.20 2.30 -3.94
C ARG A 45 -8.08 0.89 -3.35
N GLU A 46 -6.85 0.46 -3.09
CA GLU A 46 -6.51 -0.83 -2.48
C GLU A 46 -6.40 -0.77 -0.94
N LEU A 47 -6.94 0.29 -0.32
CA LEU A 47 -7.16 0.36 1.12
C LEU A 47 -8.42 -0.44 1.51
N PRO A 48 -8.56 -0.86 2.79
CA PRO A 48 -9.75 -1.55 3.27
C PRO A 48 -11.04 -0.76 2.99
N SER A 49 -12.10 -1.46 2.58
CA SER A 49 -13.36 -0.80 2.20
C SER A 49 -13.96 0.09 3.29
N PRO A 50 -13.93 -0.24 4.61
CA PRO A 50 -14.43 0.70 5.62
C PRO A 50 -13.65 2.01 5.70
N VAL A 51 -12.34 1.98 5.40
CA VAL A 51 -11.54 3.21 5.31
C VAL A 51 -11.98 4.02 4.08
N LEU A 52 -12.09 3.36 2.93
CA LEU A 52 -12.51 4.02 1.68
C LEU A 52 -13.92 4.60 1.79
N ASP A 53 -14.87 3.87 2.36
CA ASP A 53 -16.26 4.32 2.56
C ASP A 53 -16.31 5.57 3.43
N LEU A 54 -15.50 5.61 4.50
CA LEU A 54 -15.39 6.77 5.37
C LEU A 54 -14.78 7.97 4.62
N LEU A 55 -13.71 7.77 3.88
CA LEU A 55 -13.07 8.83 3.11
C LEU A 55 -14.02 9.39 2.03
N ASP A 56 -14.76 8.53 1.34
CA ASP A 56 -15.77 8.93 0.36
C ASP A 56 -16.89 9.76 0.99
N GLN A 57 -17.34 9.39 2.19
CA GLN A 57 -18.35 10.15 2.94
C GLN A 57 -17.94 11.61 3.14
N PHE A 58 -16.66 11.86 3.40
CA PHE A 58 -16.12 13.21 3.62
C PHE A 58 -15.49 13.83 2.36
N GLY A 59 -15.53 13.13 1.22
CA GLY A 59 -14.97 13.61 -0.05
C GLY A 59 -13.44 13.73 -0.03
N ILE A 60 -12.78 12.81 0.67
CA ILE A 60 -11.33 12.76 0.82
C ILE A 60 -10.75 11.75 -0.16
N ALA A 61 -9.83 12.17 -1.02
CA ALA A 61 -9.09 11.28 -1.88
C ALA A 61 -8.04 10.49 -1.04
N PRO A 62 -8.00 9.14 -1.14
CA PRO A 62 -7.17 8.33 -0.25
C PRO A 62 -5.67 8.66 -0.28
N GLU A 63 -5.14 9.11 -1.41
CA GLU A 63 -3.74 9.51 -1.56
C GLU A 63 -3.38 10.84 -0.88
N LYS A 64 -4.37 11.55 -0.35
CA LYS A 64 -4.20 12.83 0.36
C LYS A 64 -4.13 12.67 1.88
N SER A 65 -3.57 11.56 2.35
CA SER A 65 -3.29 11.37 3.78
C SER A 65 -2.45 12.53 4.34
N THR A 66 -2.67 12.88 5.60
CA THR A 66 -1.94 13.94 6.30
C THR A 66 -0.76 13.42 7.11
N TYR A 67 -0.65 12.12 7.23
CA TYR A 67 0.46 11.39 7.84
C TYR A 67 0.53 9.97 7.30
N VAL A 68 1.73 9.47 7.06
CA VAL A 68 2.00 8.07 6.70
C VAL A 68 3.31 7.63 7.34
N CYS A 69 3.31 6.49 7.98
CA CYS A 69 4.49 5.86 8.55
C CYS A 69 4.43 4.34 8.37
N GLU A 70 5.50 3.75 7.88
CA GLU A 70 5.73 2.32 8.02
C GLU A 70 6.06 1.99 9.47
N MET A 71 5.32 1.05 10.06
CA MET A 71 5.51 0.62 11.44
C MET A 71 6.26 -0.71 11.52
N ILE A 72 5.85 -1.68 10.72
CA ILE A 72 6.43 -3.04 10.74
C ILE A 72 6.36 -3.61 9.33
N THR A 73 7.50 -4.06 8.80
CA THR A 73 7.55 -4.86 7.57
C THR A 73 7.63 -6.34 7.92
N GLU A 74 6.68 -7.11 7.41
CA GLU A 74 6.62 -8.57 7.49
C GLU A 74 6.98 -9.20 6.12
N GLU A 75 6.94 -10.50 6.00
CA GLU A 75 7.34 -11.21 4.77
C GLU A 75 6.50 -10.76 3.54
N HIS A 76 5.17 -10.62 3.72
CA HIS A 76 4.23 -10.32 2.62
C HIS A 76 3.42 -9.06 2.85
N THR A 77 3.53 -8.43 4.00
CA THR A 77 2.74 -7.27 4.39
C THR A 77 3.58 -6.20 5.05
N VAL A 78 3.06 -4.98 5.00
CA VAL A 78 3.58 -3.84 5.76
C VAL A 78 2.44 -3.29 6.61
N LEU A 79 2.66 -3.14 7.91
CA LEU A 79 1.76 -2.41 8.79
C LEU A 79 2.04 -0.92 8.62
N TYR A 80 1.09 -0.20 8.07
CA TYR A 80 1.10 1.26 7.99
C TYR A 80 0.27 1.88 9.09
N GLN A 81 0.79 2.97 9.66
CA GLN A 81 0.03 3.97 10.39
C GLN A 81 -0.17 5.16 9.46
N PHE A 82 -1.40 5.58 9.27
CA PHE A 82 -1.70 6.76 8.45
C PHE A 82 -2.91 7.50 8.99
N SER A 83 -3.01 8.80 8.70
CA SER A 83 -4.11 9.62 9.20
C SER A 83 -4.66 10.59 8.16
N TYR A 84 -5.88 11.04 8.44
CA TYR A 84 -6.57 12.10 7.70
C TYR A 84 -7.09 13.13 8.69
N ARG A 85 -6.73 14.39 8.49
CA ARG A 85 -7.16 15.50 9.34
C ARG A 85 -8.60 15.89 9.03
N MET A 86 -9.39 16.13 10.08
CA MET A 86 -10.80 16.48 10.00
C MET A 86 -11.04 17.82 10.68
N ALA A 87 -11.77 18.73 10.02
CA ALA A 87 -12.18 19.99 10.65
C ALA A 87 -13.29 19.70 11.65
N GLY A 88 -13.05 20.00 12.93
CA GLY A 88 -14.01 19.71 13.99
C GLY A 88 -13.37 19.39 15.33
N ASN A 89 -14.13 18.76 16.21
CA ASN A 89 -13.73 18.47 17.58
C ASN A 89 -14.02 17.02 17.96
N ILE A 90 -13.18 16.45 18.82
CA ILE A 90 -13.49 15.25 19.58
C ILE A 90 -14.35 15.68 20.76
N LEU A 91 -15.62 15.25 20.80
CA LEU A 91 -16.56 15.59 21.87
C LEU A 91 -16.45 14.61 23.02
N LYS A 92 -16.28 13.32 22.72
CA LYS A 92 -16.25 12.28 23.74
C LYS A 92 -15.61 11.01 23.18
N ASP A 93 -14.75 10.39 24.00
CA ASP A 93 -14.39 8.99 23.86
C ASP A 93 -15.51 8.17 24.52
N ILE A 94 -16.26 7.41 23.73
CA ILE A 94 -17.35 6.56 24.21
C ILE A 94 -16.91 5.12 24.48
N GLY A 95 -15.60 4.89 24.45
CA GLY A 95 -14.95 3.64 24.87
C GLY A 95 -14.95 2.57 23.81
N GLU A 96 -14.45 1.54 24.13
CA GLU A 96 -14.05 0.20 23.71
C GLU A 96 -14.41 -0.34 22.30
N GLU A 97 -15.20 0.29 21.48
CA GLU A 97 -15.39 -0.13 20.09
C GLU A 97 -14.16 0.26 19.22
N LYS A 98 -13.02 -0.29 19.56
CA LYS A 98 -11.91 -0.39 18.61
C LYS A 98 -12.38 -1.33 17.52
N ASN A 99 -12.84 -0.78 16.41
CA ASN A 99 -13.23 -1.59 15.29
C ASN A 99 -11.98 -2.27 14.72
N ASP A 100 -11.91 -3.57 14.92
CA ASP A 100 -11.13 -4.44 14.08
C ASP A 100 -11.90 -4.60 12.76
N PHE A 101 -11.38 -4.04 11.67
CA PHE A 101 -11.99 -4.17 10.36
C PHE A 101 -11.85 -5.56 9.75
N GLY A 102 -11.36 -6.56 10.50
CA GLY A 102 -11.18 -7.93 10.03
C GLY A 102 -9.93 -8.16 9.18
N TRP A 103 -9.08 -7.15 9.00
CA TRP A 103 -7.80 -7.23 8.27
C TRP A 103 -6.59 -6.98 9.15
N GLY A 104 -6.74 -7.05 10.45
CA GLY A 104 -5.72 -6.60 11.37
C GLY A 104 -5.55 -5.07 11.36
N ALA A 105 -6.55 -4.34 10.89
CA ALA A 105 -6.60 -2.89 10.89
C ALA A 105 -7.19 -2.37 12.19
N GLY A 106 -6.58 -1.33 12.70
CA GLY A 106 -7.11 -0.54 13.81
C GLY A 106 -7.22 0.92 13.41
N TYR A 107 -7.89 1.71 14.22
CA TYR A 107 -7.98 3.16 14.05
C TYR A 107 -8.02 3.84 15.40
N CYS A 108 -7.65 5.11 15.45
CA CYS A 108 -7.99 5.96 16.59
C CYS A 108 -8.27 7.40 16.12
N VAL A 109 -8.94 8.13 17.00
CA VAL A 109 -9.12 9.58 16.90
C VAL A 109 -8.29 10.16 18.03
N HIS A 110 -7.36 11.05 17.72
CA HIS A 110 -6.43 11.61 18.70
C HIS A 110 -6.09 13.07 18.38
N GLU A 111 -5.37 13.70 19.29
CA GLU A 111 -4.86 15.04 19.08
C GLU A 111 -3.96 15.12 17.82
N PRO A 112 -4.08 16.20 17.03
CA PRO A 112 -3.39 16.29 15.75
C PRO A 112 -1.85 16.28 15.88
N TYR A 113 -1.20 15.62 14.92
CA TYR A 113 0.24 15.77 14.76
C TYR A 113 0.61 17.21 14.32
N PRO A 114 1.72 17.76 14.80
CA PRO A 114 2.09 19.16 14.52
C PRO A 114 2.51 19.40 13.05
N TYR A 115 2.76 18.35 12.30
CA TYR A 115 3.14 18.40 10.89
C TYR A 115 2.27 17.42 10.10
N GLY A 116 1.97 17.65 8.88
CA GLY A 116 1.20 16.76 8.01
C GLY A 116 0.14 17.50 7.21
N ALA A 117 -0.44 18.53 7.77
CA ALA A 117 -1.42 19.36 7.06
C ALA A 117 -1.24 20.85 7.44
N PRO A 118 -0.13 21.49 7.02
CA PRO A 118 0.09 22.89 7.34
C PRO A 118 -1.04 23.74 6.77
N GLY A 119 -1.57 24.66 7.62
CA GLY A 119 -2.67 25.52 7.22
C GLY A 119 -4.05 24.86 7.22
N PHE A 120 -4.20 23.66 7.77
CA PHE A 120 -5.52 23.08 7.99
C PHE A 120 -6.30 23.94 8.99
N PRO A 121 -7.59 24.23 8.73
CA PRO A 121 -8.40 25.08 9.59
C PRO A 121 -8.58 24.54 11.01
N GLU A 122 -8.59 25.44 11.99
CA GLU A 122 -8.93 25.12 13.38
C GLU A 122 -10.44 25.29 13.64
N PRO A 123 -11.04 24.53 14.55
CA PRO A 123 -10.46 23.37 15.26
C PRO A 123 -10.40 22.14 14.36
N HIS A 124 -9.44 21.24 14.65
CA HIS A 124 -9.32 19.99 13.90
C HIS A 124 -8.81 18.83 14.78
N PHE A 125 -8.95 17.61 14.27
CA PHE A 125 -8.40 16.38 14.84
C PHE A 125 -7.97 15.43 13.73
N ASP A 126 -7.20 14.38 14.04
CA ASP A 126 -6.81 13.35 13.08
C ASP A 126 -7.60 12.05 13.30
N LEU A 127 -8.11 11.49 12.21
CA LEU A 127 -8.48 10.07 12.14
C LEU A 127 -7.24 9.27 11.80
N GLU A 128 -6.90 8.31 12.63
CA GLU A 128 -5.70 7.50 12.47
C GLU A 128 -6.05 6.02 12.28
N PHE A 129 -5.34 5.37 11.38
CA PHE A 129 -5.53 3.99 11.02
C PHE A 129 -4.24 3.21 11.12
N TRP A 130 -4.33 1.95 11.54
CA TRP A 130 -3.26 0.96 11.46
C TRP A 130 -3.72 -0.17 10.57
N VAL A 131 -3.14 -0.29 9.39
CA VAL A 131 -3.60 -1.24 8.37
C VAL A 131 -2.43 -2.03 7.81
N ARG A 132 -2.57 -3.36 7.77
CA ARG A 132 -1.66 -4.21 7.00
C ARG A 132 -2.04 -4.15 5.53
N LEU A 133 -1.10 -3.67 4.72
CA LEU A 133 -1.21 -3.62 3.26
C LEU A 133 -0.21 -4.59 2.62
N PRO A 134 -0.44 -5.05 1.39
CA PRO A 134 0.53 -5.87 0.68
C PRO A 134 1.89 -5.17 0.59
N LYS A 135 2.97 -5.94 0.76
CA LYS A 135 4.34 -5.42 0.59
C LYS A 135 4.65 -5.12 -0.88
N ALA A 136 5.35 -4.03 -1.16
CA ALA A 136 5.98 -3.83 -2.46
C ALA A 136 7.29 -4.61 -2.54
N TYR A 137 7.34 -5.60 -3.41
CA TYR A 137 8.56 -6.35 -3.65
C TYR A 137 9.51 -5.59 -4.57
N LYS A 138 10.78 -5.55 -4.18
CA LYS A 138 11.90 -5.16 -5.05
C LYS A 138 12.49 -6.40 -5.71
N TYR A 139 13.27 -6.21 -6.77
CA TYR A 139 13.91 -7.36 -7.41
C TYR A 139 14.84 -8.11 -6.46
N SER A 140 15.47 -7.43 -5.49
CA SER A 140 16.25 -8.07 -4.45
C SER A 140 15.45 -9.08 -3.62
N ASP A 141 14.19 -8.76 -3.26
CA ASP A 141 13.30 -9.69 -2.54
C ASP A 141 12.98 -10.90 -3.44
N ILE A 142 12.68 -10.67 -4.72
CA ILE A 142 12.43 -11.72 -5.71
C ILE A 142 13.66 -12.63 -5.87
N ALA A 143 14.85 -12.04 -5.95
CA ALA A 143 16.10 -12.79 -6.03
C ALA A 143 16.30 -13.70 -4.81
N ASP A 144 16.01 -13.21 -3.59
CA ASP A 144 16.10 -13.99 -2.37
C ASP A 144 15.13 -15.18 -2.36
N PHE A 145 13.89 -14.99 -2.84
CA PHE A 145 12.93 -16.09 -2.98
C PHE A 145 13.38 -17.12 -4.02
N LEU A 146 13.88 -16.67 -5.17
CA LEU A 146 14.43 -17.57 -6.19
C LEU A 146 15.64 -18.37 -5.67
N MET A 147 16.53 -17.73 -4.90
CA MET A 147 17.66 -18.39 -4.23
C MET A 147 17.23 -19.46 -3.23
N GLN A 148 16.03 -19.34 -2.65
CA GLN A 148 15.40 -20.34 -1.78
C GLN A 148 14.68 -21.44 -2.56
N GLY A 149 14.64 -21.37 -3.90
CA GLY A 149 13.98 -22.34 -4.76
C GLY A 149 12.48 -22.12 -4.93
N ARG A 150 11.96 -20.93 -4.55
CA ARG A 150 10.54 -20.60 -4.68
C ARG A 150 10.22 -20.16 -6.10
N GLU A 151 9.01 -20.48 -6.53
CA GLU A 151 8.47 -20.03 -7.81
C GLU A 151 7.76 -18.68 -7.65
N ILE A 152 7.78 -17.85 -8.69
CA ILE A 152 7.21 -16.51 -8.67
C ILE A 152 6.23 -16.36 -9.82
N GLU A 153 5.05 -15.87 -9.53
CA GLU A 153 4.09 -15.41 -10.54
C GLU A 153 3.84 -13.91 -10.36
N PHE A 154 3.75 -13.18 -11.46
CA PHE A 154 3.42 -11.75 -11.41
C PHE A 154 2.67 -11.31 -12.66
N VAL A 155 1.98 -10.18 -12.56
CA VAL A 155 1.25 -9.55 -13.67
C VAL A 155 1.89 -8.21 -13.99
N TYR A 156 2.18 -7.96 -15.27
CA TYR A 156 2.66 -6.68 -15.78
C TYR A 156 1.90 -6.28 -17.04
N LYS A 157 1.24 -5.12 -17.04
CA LYS A 157 0.38 -4.62 -18.13
C LYS A 157 -0.67 -5.66 -18.58
N GLY A 158 -1.30 -6.33 -17.60
CA GLY A 158 -2.28 -7.38 -17.84
C GLY A 158 -1.70 -8.70 -18.39
N ARG A 159 -0.38 -8.83 -18.50
CA ARG A 159 0.31 -10.03 -18.96
C ARG A 159 0.73 -10.88 -17.75
N GLU A 160 0.30 -12.13 -17.69
CA GLU A 160 0.68 -13.09 -16.66
C GLU A 160 2.08 -13.64 -16.94
N CYS A 161 3.01 -13.42 -16.04
CA CYS A 161 4.39 -13.90 -16.11
C CYS A 161 4.66 -14.89 -14.98
N ALA A 162 5.53 -15.87 -15.22
CA ALA A 162 5.89 -16.86 -14.21
C ALA A 162 7.36 -17.30 -14.30
N ILE A 163 7.98 -17.49 -13.14
CA ILE A 163 9.30 -18.12 -12.99
C ILE A 163 9.06 -19.42 -12.26
N THR A 164 9.16 -20.54 -12.95
CA THR A 164 8.78 -21.85 -12.45
C THR A 164 9.91 -22.86 -12.59
N ASN A 165 9.87 -23.92 -11.78
CA ASN A 165 10.81 -25.02 -11.90
C ASN A 165 10.10 -26.33 -12.24
N HIS A 166 10.55 -27.00 -13.29
CA HIS A 166 10.13 -28.36 -13.61
C HIS A 166 11.22 -29.09 -14.39
N THR A 167 11.22 -30.40 -14.33
CA THR A 167 12.21 -31.28 -15.02
C THR A 167 13.68 -30.92 -14.73
N LYS A 168 13.97 -30.47 -13.49
CA LYS A 168 15.30 -30.02 -13.02
C LYS A 168 15.85 -28.79 -13.77
N ARG A 169 14.96 -27.94 -14.24
CA ARG A 169 15.29 -26.69 -14.92
C ARG A 169 14.38 -25.56 -14.48
N TRP A 170 14.89 -24.33 -14.56
CA TRP A 170 14.11 -23.11 -14.40
C TRP A 170 13.63 -22.60 -15.75
N TRP A 171 12.39 -22.12 -15.74
CA TRP A 171 11.68 -21.62 -16.90
C TRP A 171 11.12 -20.22 -16.59
N PHE A 172 11.14 -19.36 -17.59
CA PHE A 172 10.44 -18.09 -17.56
C PHE A 172 9.31 -18.13 -18.60
N TYR A 173 8.11 -17.80 -18.16
CA TYR A 173 6.94 -17.58 -19.01
C TYR A 173 6.62 -16.08 -18.98
N ASP A 174 6.56 -15.43 -20.14
CA ASP A 174 6.34 -13.98 -20.28
C ASP A 174 4.90 -13.61 -20.67
N GLY A 175 3.98 -14.56 -20.55
CA GLY A 175 2.58 -14.41 -20.97
C GLY A 175 2.34 -14.78 -22.44
N VAL A 176 3.39 -15.07 -23.20
CA VAL A 176 3.31 -15.49 -24.62
C VAL A 176 4.06 -16.78 -24.86
N GLU A 177 5.31 -16.84 -24.45
CA GLU A 177 6.17 -18.00 -24.64
C GLU A 177 6.87 -18.41 -23.33
N GLN A 178 7.30 -19.67 -23.30
CA GLN A 178 8.08 -20.23 -22.20
C GLN A 178 9.50 -20.46 -22.66
N VAL A 179 10.47 -19.92 -21.93
CA VAL A 179 11.90 -20.01 -22.26
C VAL A 179 12.65 -20.68 -21.11
N GLU A 180 13.58 -21.57 -21.46
CA GLU A 180 14.49 -22.17 -20.49
C GLU A 180 15.51 -21.12 -20.01
N VAL A 181 15.62 -20.95 -18.70
CA VAL A 181 16.55 -20.02 -18.06
C VAL A 181 17.88 -20.70 -17.75
N CYS A 182 17.86 -21.76 -16.95
CA CYS A 182 19.06 -22.47 -16.50
C CYS A 182 18.72 -23.81 -15.84
N GLU A 183 19.76 -24.57 -15.44
CA GLU A 183 19.58 -25.77 -14.61
C GLU A 183 19.10 -25.41 -13.19
N PHE A 184 18.36 -26.34 -12.55
CA PHE A 184 17.73 -26.10 -11.25
C PHE A 184 18.72 -25.70 -10.15
N SER A 185 19.94 -26.23 -10.18
CA SER A 185 20.98 -25.96 -9.16
C SER A 185 21.75 -24.64 -9.37
N ASP A 186 21.55 -23.96 -10.49
CA ASP A 186 22.31 -22.73 -10.80
C ASP A 186 21.51 -21.48 -10.46
N PHE A 187 21.29 -21.25 -9.18
CA PHE A 187 20.53 -20.12 -8.67
C PHE A 187 21.14 -18.74 -9.02
N GLN A 188 22.48 -18.65 -9.08
CA GLN A 188 23.12 -17.38 -9.44
C GLN A 188 22.84 -17.00 -10.89
N GLN A 189 22.89 -18.00 -11.78
CA GLN A 189 22.54 -17.79 -13.19
C GLN A 189 21.05 -17.47 -13.34
N LEU A 190 20.19 -18.15 -12.57
CA LEU A 190 18.75 -17.87 -12.53
C LEU A 190 18.49 -16.39 -12.23
N VAL A 191 18.96 -15.92 -11.09
CA VAL A 191 18.73 -14.54 -10.65
C VAL A 191 19.24 -13.54 -11.68
N ASN A 192 20.47 -13.71 -12.19
CA ASN A 192 21.04 -12.79 -13.18
C ASN A 192 20.26 -12.75 -14.49
N LYS A 193 19.90 -13.92 -15.04
CA LYS A 193 19.17 -13.98 -16.30
C LYS A 193 17.74 -13.46 -16.18
N VAL A 194 17.05 -13.78 -15.08
CA VAL A 194 15.70 -13.27 -14.82
C VAL A 194 15.71 -11.75 -14.67
N ALA A 195 16.71 -11.18 -13.98
CA ALA A 195 16.84 -9.72 -13.84
C ALA A 195 16.77 -9.00 -15.19
N GLU A 196 17.53 -9.51 -16.15
CA GLU A 196 17.71 -8.89 -17.48
C GLU A 196 16.61 -9.30 -18.48
N TYR A 197 15.75 -10.28 -18.13
CA TYR A 197 14.76 -10.79 -19.08
C TYR A 197 13.76 -9.68 -19.45
N PRO A 198 13.59 -9.42 -20.76
CA PRO A 198 12.68 -8.37 -21.21
C PRO A 198 11.22 -8.86 -21.19
N VAL A 199 10.34 -8.07 -20.59
CA VAL A 199 8.89 -8.21 -20.70
C VAL A 199 8.37 -6.91 -21.28
N ASP A 200 7.92 -6.95 -22.52
CA ASP A 200 7.61 -5.75 -23.31
C ASP A 200 8.79 -4.74 -23.38
N ASP A 201 8.60 -3.58 -22.76
CA ASP A 201 9.53 -2.45 -22.78
C ASP A 201 10.41 -2.35 -21.53
N ARG A 202 10.36 -3.32 -20.62
CA ARG A 202 11.08 -3.31 -19.35
C ARG A 202 11.74 -4.65 -19.05
N SER A 203 12.85 -4.62 -18.32
CA SER A 203 13.39 -5.84 -17.71
C SER A 203 12.59 -6.22 -16.48
N VAL A 204 12.61 -7.51 -16.10
CA VAL A 204 11.97 -8.00 -14.88
C VAL A 204 12.48 -7.21 -13.66
N GLN A 205 13.79 -6.95 -13.57
CA GLN A 205 14.34 -6.14 -12.50
C GLN A 205 13.70 -4.75 -12.45
N ALA A 206 13.60 -4.05 -13.56
CA ALA A 206 12.99 -2.73 -13.61
C ALA A 206 11.50 -2.76 -13.22
N ILE A 207 10.77 -3.81 -13.64
CA ILE A 207 9.36 -3.98 -13.27
C ILE A 207 9.21 -4.02 -11.74
N PHE A 208 10.04 -4.78 -11.04
CA PHE A 208 9.98 -4.88 -9.58
C PHE A 208 10.56 -3.64 -8.89
N ASP A 209 11.72 -3.14 -9.31
CA ASP A 209 12.38 -2.00 -8.66
C ASP A 209 11.60 -0.69 -8.81
N GLU A 210 10.86 -0.54 -9.92
CA GLU A 210 9.98 0.62 -10.15
C GLU A 210 8.54 0.38 -9.63
N GLY A 211 8.20 -0.84 -9.14
CA GLY A 211 6.86 -1.17 -8.62
C GLY A 211 5.79 -1.19 -9.70
N LEU A 212 6.13 -1.61 -10.92
CA LEU A 212 5.23 -1.57 -12.08
C LEU A 212 4.33 -2.81 -12.22
N TYR A 213 4.55 -3.85 -11.43
CA TYR A 213 3.70 -5.03 -11.42
C TYR A 213 2.34 -4.76 -10.79
N GLU A 214 1.33 -5.51 -11.22
CA GLU A 214 -0.05 -5.38 -10.75
C GLU A 214 -0.36 -6.37 -9.62
N LYS A 215 0.26 -7.56 -9.67
CA LYS A 215 0.06 -8.66 -8.73
C LYS A 215 1.31 -9.51 -8.64
N VAL A 216 1.60 -10.07 -7.47
CA VAL A 216 2.71 -11.01 -7.24
C VAL A 216 2.21 -12.14 -6.35
N SER A 217 2.61 -13.37 -6.67
CA SER A 217 2.44 -14.58 -5.85
C SER A 217 3.79 -15.27 -5.69
N ILE A 218 4.13 -15.61 -4.47
CA ILE A 218 5.33 -16.39 -4.13
C ILE A 218 4.88 -17.81 -3.74
N LEU A 219 5.31 -18.82 -4.47
CA LEU A 219 4.86 -20.22 -4.36
C LEU A 219 5.90 -21.12 -3.71
#